data_d5e32c100c485a3cfde4bde41da02fac
#
_entry.id   d5e32c100c485a3cfde4bde41da02fac
#
_cell.length_a   1.000
_cell.length_b   1.000
_cell.length_c   1.000
_cell.angle_alpha   90.00
_cell.angle_beta   90.00
_cell.angle_gamma   90.00
#
_symmetry.space_group_name_H-M   'P 1'
#
loop_
_entity.id
_entity.type
_entity.pdbx_description
1 polymer ?
#
loop_
_entity_poly.entity_id
_entity_poly.type
_entity_poly.pdbx_seq_one_letter_code
_entity_poly.pdbx_strand_id
1 'polypeptide(L)'
;MDAFRITPLRIASGIVLGSLAFAGVGYAAGIGLGSKNLHAWTQTLTKATCNQTSTTADDTYVQQALPTSTVGGTATTLTISPTAGAQDYAFIRFNLSGCSLPTTGGADTAVLSVTVITKGNDTISVFPVTSSWSSSTLNWNGVSGLTIGSTATATFSGNSTGTQTVTVTADVDNAIKSGTLWGWELKATSGAAAVIIGAAENVTAGNRPSMTLSDEK
;
A
#
# COMPACT_ATOMS: atom_id res chain seq x y z
N MET A 1 40.46 -14.01 36.27
CA MET A 1 40.29 -12.87 35.29
C MET A 1 39.10 -13.25 34.43
N ASP A 2 37.91 -12.94 34.92
CA ASP A 2 36.68 -13.29 34.22
C ASP A 2 36.25 -12.17 33.26
N ALA A 3 36.17 -12.53 32.00
CA ALA A 3 35.76 -11.59 30.94
C ALA A 3 34.24 -11.36 31.01
N PHE A 4 33.86 -10.14 31.30
CA PHE A 4 32.47 -9.68 31.31
C PHE A 4 31.95 -9.65 29.88
N ARG A 5 31.15 -10.62 29.50
CA ARG A 5 30.44 -10.60 28.20
C ARG A 5 29.19 -9.75 28.31
N ILE A 6 29.20 -8.61 27.64
CA ILE A 6 28.02 -7.79 27.44
C ILE A 6 27.22 -8.39 26.26
N THR A 7 26.07 -8.95 26.56
CA THR A 7 25.12 -9.39 25.54
C THR A 7 24.33 -8.19 25.05
N PRO A 8 24.19 -7.95 23.73
CA PRO A 8 23.38 -6.86 23.24
C PRO A 8 21.89 -7.14 23.50
N LEU A 9 21.26 -6.23 24.23
CA LEU A 9 19.82 -6.23 24.46
C LEU A 9 19.11 -5.97 23.12
N ARG A 10 18.39 -6.97 22.63
CA ARG A 10 17.49 -6.79 21.49
C ARG A 10 16.26 -6.03 21.98
N ILE A 11 16.14 -4.78 21.61
CA ILE A 11 14.93 -3.99 21.82
C ILE A 11 13.92 -4.44 20.77
N ALA A 12 12.88 -5.13 21.22
CA ALA A 12 11.72 -5.41 20.39
C ALA A 12 10.97 -4.10 20.12
N SER A 13 10.67 -3.84 18.85
CA SER A 13 9.88 -2.69 18.41
C SER A 13 8.48 -2.75 19.00
N GLY A 14 8.27 -2.08 20.11
CA GLY A 14 6.97 -1.76 20.67
C GLY A 14 6.75 -0.26 20.53
N ILE A 15 5.63 0.11 19.95
CA ILE A 15 5.17 1.51 19.87
C ILE A 15 5.00 2.02 21.29
N VAL A 16 5.88 2.92 21.72
CA VAL A 16 5.68 3.68 22.94
C VAL A 16 5.46 5.15 22.55
N LEU A 17 4.20 5.53 22.46
CA LEU A 17 3.78 6.91 22.61
C LEU A 17 4.02 7.31 24.06
N GLY A 18 5.17 7.86 24.34
CA GLY A 18 5.51 8.37 25.66
C GLY A 18 6.71 9.27 25.56
N SER A 19 6.53 10.55 25.88
CA SER A 19 7.63 11.47 26.11
C SER A 19 8.43 10.94 27.32
N LEU A 20 9.54 10.23 27.10
CA LEU A 20 10.48 9.87 28.14
C LEU A 20 11.36 11.09 28.41
N ALA A 21 10.91 11.93 29.34
CA ALA A 21 11.79 12.88 29.99
C ALA A 21 12.68 12.09 30.98
N PHE A 22 13.88 11.73 30.59
CA PHE A 22 14.90 11.25 31.51
C PHE A 22 15.48 12.43 32.29
N ALA A 23 14.91 12.71 33.46
CA ALA A 23 15.59 13.50 34.47
C ALA A 23 16.60 12.57 35.17
N GLY A 24 17.74 12.37 34.54
CA GLY A 24 18.86 11.66 35.15
C GLY A 24 19.54 12.56 36.16
N VAL A 25 19.22 12.41 37.45
CA VAL A 25 20.05 12.96 38.54
C VAL A 25 21.27 12.06 38.67
N GLY A 26 22.30 12.32 37.89
CA GLY A 26 23.59 11.66 38.02
C GLY A 26 24.34 12.20 39.23
N TYR A 27 24.48 11.43 40.30
CA TYR A 27 25.46 11.66 41.31
C TYR A 27 26.85 11.34 40.76
N ALA A 28 27.54 12.34 40.29
CA ALA A 28 28.96 12.23 39.91
C ALA A 28 29.84 12.36 41.14
N ALA A 29 30.26 11.26 41.71
CA ALA A 29 31.34 11.20 42.67
C ALA A 29 32.67 11.34 41.91
N GLY A 30 33.29 12.51 41.92
CA GLY A 30 34.74 12.69 42.01
C GLY A 30 35.61 12.31 40.81
N ILE A 31 35.18 12.30 39.61
CA ILE A 31 36.04 12.29 38.42
C ILE A 31 35.70 13.52 37.61
N GLY A 32 36.68 14.46 37.52
CA GLY A 32 36.56 15.74 36.81
C GLY A 32 36.38 15.55 35.31
N LEU A 33 35.23 15.03 34.93
CA LEU A 33 34.76 15.12 33.57
C LEU A 33 34.08 16.47 33.42
N GLY A 34 34.78 17.38 32.73
CA GLY A 34 34.21 18.69 32.40
C GLY A 34 32.77 18.49 31.89
N SER A 35 31.86 19.40 32.33
CA SER A 35 30.47 19.39 31.92
C SER A 35 30.37 19.47 30.40
N LYS A 36 30.38 18.34 29.75
CA LYS A 36 29.96 18.25 28.37
C LYS A 36 28.45 18.48 28.38
N ASN A 37 28.03 19.61 27.83
CA ASN A 37 26.64 19.88 27.58
C ASN A 37 26.10 18.74 26.74
N LEU A 38 25.43 17.78 27.38
CA LEU A 38 24.64 16.78 26.70
C LEU A 38 23.43 17.51 26.12
N HIS A 39 23.55 17.95 24.87
CA HIS A 39 22.40 18.38 24.13
C HIS A 39 21.51 17.15 23.92
N ALA A 40 20.45 17.09 24.68
CA ALA A 40 19.39 16.12 24.37
C ALA A 40 18.78 16.57 23.03
N TRP A 41 19.11 15.87 21.98
CA TRP A 41 18.45 16.04 20.70
C TRP A 41 17.05 15.41 20.84
N THR A 42 16.04 16.24 21.07
CA THR A 42 14.66 15.84 20.85
C THR A 42 14.38 15.99 19.37
N GLN A 43 14.51 14.89 18.63
CA GLN A 43 13.93 14.84 17.28
C GLN A 43 12.41 14.74 17.43
N THR A 44 11.71 15.77 17.04
CA THR A 44 10.28 15.69 16.84
C THR A 44 10.05 15.05 15.48
N LEU A 45 9.72 13.75 15.47
CA LEU A 45 9.33 13.06 14.25
C LEU A 45 8.00 13.66 13.77
N THR A 46 8.02 14.29 12.63
CA THR A 46 6.82 14.85 12.00
C THR A 46 6.27 13.80 11.03
N LYS A 47 5.09 13.28 11.30
CA LYS A 47 4.43 12.34 10.41
C LYS A 47 3.86 13.09 9.20
N ALA A 48 4.42 12.86 8.03
CA ALA A 48 3.84 13.30 6.77
C ALA A 48 2.80 12.25 6.32
N THR A 49 1.60 12.69 5.97
CA THR A 49 0.53 11.82 5.46
C THR A 49 0.09 12.33 4.10
N CYS A 50 0.01 11.45 3.13
CA CYS A 50 -0.54 11.72 1.81
C CYS A 50 -1.73 10.80 1.56
N ASN A 51 -2.90 11.39 1.34
CA ASN A 51 -4.10 10.65 1.01
C ASN A 51 -4.35 10.76 -0.50
N GLN A 52 -4.36 9.63 -1.16
CA GLN A 52 -4.73 9.51 -2.56
C GLN A 52 -6.21 9.16 -2.67
N THR A 53 -6.95 9.90 -3.47
CA THR A 53 -8.40 9.73 -3.66
C THR A 53 -8.71 9.34 -5.10
N SER A 54 -9.97 9.16 -5.41
CA SER A 54 -10.43 8.84 -6.77
C SER A 54 -9.97 9.83 -7.86
N THR A 55 -9.73 11.09 -7.52
CA THR A 55 -9.23 12.09 -8.49
C THR A 55 -7.78 11.83 -8.90
N THR A 56 -7.06 10.99 -8.15
CA THR A 56 -5.69 10.57 -8.42
C THR A 56 -5.58 9.08 -8.75
N ALA A 57 -6.69 8.36 -8.70
CA ALA A 57 -6.78 6.97 -9.11
C ALA A 57 -7.05 6.86 -10.61
N ASP A 58 -6.44 5.86 -11.23
CA ASP A 58 -6.72 5.41 -12.59
C ASP A 58 -6.98 3.90 -12.48
N ASP A 59 -8.15 3.44 -12.89
CA ASP A 59 -8.52 2.04 -12.76
C ASP A 59 -9.30 1.51 -13.96
N THR A 60 -9.31 0.20 -14.08
CA THR A 60 -10.05 -0.53 -15.12
C THR A 60 -10.23 -1.98 -14.70
N TYR A 61 -11.06 -2.71 -15.42
CA TYR A 61 -11.02 -4.16 -15.38
C TYR A 61 -11.02 -4.74 -16.79
N VAL A 62 -10.44 -5.92 -16.92
CA VAL A 62 -10.30 -6.65 -18.19
C VAL A 62 -11.05 -7.96 -18.11
N GLN A 63 -11.67 -8.38 -19.22
CA GLN A 63 -12.56 -9.52 -19.28
C GLN A 63 -12.07 -10.56 -20.28
N GLN A 64 -11.86 -11.80 -19.82
CA GLN A 64 -11.46 -12.90 -20.69
C GLN A 64 -12.50 -13.19 -21.77
N ALA A 65 -13.77 -13.09 -21.44
CA ALA A 65 -14.88 -13.33 -22.37
C ALA A 65 -14.99 -12.24 -23.46
N LEU A 66 -14.40 -11.05 -23.23
CA LEU A 66 -14.39 -9.91 -24.15
C LEU A 66 -12.96 -9.39 -24.33
N PRO A 67 -12.05 -10.17 -24.95
CA PRO A 67 -10.61 -9.98 -24.82
C PRO A 67 -10.06 -8.70 -25.46
N THR A 68 -10.81 -8.04 -26.31
CA THR A 68 -10.44 -6.77 -26.96
C THR A 68 -11.20 -5.57 -26.38
N SER A 69 -12.14 -5.80 -25.46
CA SER A 69 -12.96 -4.73 -24.87
C SER A 69 -12.14 -3.90 -23.90
N THR A 70 -12.24 -2.59 -23.99
CA THR A 70 -11.70 -1.61 -23.05
C THR A 70 -12.85 -1.00 -22.26
N VAL A 71 -13.48 -1.78 -21.39
CA VAL A 71 -14.63 -1.31 -20.56
C VAL A 71 -14.23 -0.29 -19.48
N GLY A 72 -12.96 -0.09 -19.36
CA GLY A 72 -12.20 0.51 -18.32
C GLY A 72 -12.57 1.87 -17.78
N GLY A 73 -11.73 2.87 -17.97
CA GLY A 73 -11.67 4.16 -17.25
C GLY A 73 -12.96 5.00 -17.10
N THR A 74 -14.13 4.47 -17.41
CA THR A 74 -15.44 5.10 -17.15
C THR A 74 -16.40 4.17 -16.41
N ALA A 75 -15.96 2.98 -16.07
CA ALA A 75 -16.78 2.04 -15.31
C ALA A 75 -16.93 2.51 -13.86
N THR A 76 -18.16 2.48 -13.32
CA THR A 76 -18.40 2.85 -11.91
C THR A 76 -18.08 1.73 -10.93
N THR A 77 -17.77 0.54 -11.45
CA THR A 77 -17.41 -0.66 -10.68
C THR A 77 -16.38 -1.49 -11.45
N LEU A 78 -15.55 -2.21 -10.71
CA LEU A 78 -14.59 -3.17 -11.25
C LEU A 78 -15.02 -4.57 -10.87
N THR A 79 -15.04 -5.48 -11.84
CA THR A 79 -15.37 -6.88 -11.63
C THR A 79 -14.11 -7.73 -11.51
N ILE A 80 -14.09 -8.64 -10.56
CA ILE A 80 -13.03 -9.62 -10.35
C ILE A 80 -13.67 -11.00 -10.33
N SER A 81 -13.36 -11.86 -11.30
CA SER A 81 -13.98 -13.17 -11.46
C SER A 81 -12.93 -14.26 -11.63
N PRO A 82 -13.01 -15.37 -10.89
CA PRO A 82 -12.13 -16.52 -11.05
C PRO A 82 -12.64 -17.51 -12.10
N THR A 83 -13.83 -17.30 -12.68
CA THR A 83 -14.50 -18.29 -13.53
C THR A 83 -13.66 -18.62 -14.77
N ALA A 84 -13.23 -19.86 -14.91
CA ALA A 84 -12.43 -20.30 -16.05
C ALA A 84 -13.14 -20.01 -17.38
N GLY A 85 -12.45 -19.39 -18.33
CA GLY A 85 -13.01 -18.95 -19.61
C GLY A 85 -13.79 -17.62 -19.54
N ALA A 86 -14.04 -17.10 -18.33
CA ALA A 86 -14.69 -15.80 -18.08
C ALA A 86 -14.04 -15.11 -16.87
N GLN A 87 -12.71 -15.17 -16.81
CA GLN A 87 -11.96 -14.47 -15.76
C GLN A 87 -11.99 -12.97 -15.99
N ASP A 88 -12.11 -12.22 -14.89
CA ASP A 88 -11.99 -10.77 -14.89
C ASP A 88 -10.93 -10.35 -13.87
N TYR A 89 -10.05 -9.44 -14.25
CA TYR A 89 -9.01 -8.87 -13.38
C TYR A 89 -9.19 -7.37 -13.31
N ALA A 90 -9.10 -6.81 -12.10
CA ALA A 90 -9.13 -5.37 -11.90
C ALA A 90 -7.72 -4.81 -11.77
N PHE A 91 -7.53 -3.57 -12.25
CA PHE A 91 -6.28 -2.83 -12.17
C PHE A 91 -6.55 -1.48 -11.50
N ILE A 92 -5.71 -1.10 -10.54
CA ILE A 92 -5.81 0.17 -9.83
C ILE A 92 -4.41 0.75 -9.67
N ARG A 93 -4.25 2.04 -9.99
CA ARG A 93 -3.03 2.79 -9.69
C ARG A 93 -3.36 4.19 -9.18
N PHE A 94 -2.39 4.82 -8.50
CA PHE A 94 -2.50 6.19 -8.02
C PHE A 94 -1.34 7.03 -8.54
N ASN A 95 -1.64 8.29 -8.83
CA ASN A 95 -0.62 9.26 -9.19
C ASN A 95 -0.03 9.85 -7.90
N LEU A 96 1.24 9.58 -7.61
CA LEU A 96 1.94 10.10 -6.44
C LEU A 96 2.45 11.55 -6.62
N SER A 97 2.24 12.16 -7.80
CA SER A 97 2.60 13.57 -7.99
C SER A 97 1.76 14.44 -7.04
N GLY A 98 2.40 15.22 -6.19
CA GLY A 98 1.72 16.00 -5.16
C GLY A 98 1.77 15.37 -3.76
N CYS A 99 2.24 14.14 -3.63
CA CYS A 99 2.65 13.60 -2.34
C CYS A 99 4.04 14.14 -1.99
N SER A 100 4.15 14.97 -0.96
CA SER A 100 5.44 15.42 -0.43
C SER A 100 6.06 14.31 0.45
N LEU A 101 6.32 13.14 -0.16
CA LEU A 101 7.05 12.08 0.51
C LEU A 101 8.56 12.36 0.40
N PRO A 102 9.34 12.02 1.42
CA PRO A 102 10.79 12.15 1.34
C PRO A 102 11.33 11.24 0.24
N THR A 103 12.16 11.81 -0.62
CA THR A 103 12.80 11.09 -1.73
C THR A 103 13.88 10.10 -1.29
N THR A 104 14.25 10.10 -0.02
CA THR A 104 15.41 9.34 0.51
C THR A 104 15.05 8.20 1.46
N GLY A 105 13.81 8.11 1.96
CA GLY A 105 13.43 7.11 2.98
C GLY A 105 12.44 6.07 2.50
N GLY A 106 11.53 6.45 1.62
CA GLY A 106 10.35 5.63 1.32
C GLY A 106 9.19 5.95 2.27
N ALA A 107 8.06 5.27 2.13
CA ALA A 107 6.93 5.38 3.04
C ALA A 107 7.10 4.39 4.20
N ASP A 108 6.84 4.82 5.45
CA ASP A 108 6.78 3.90 6.59
C ASP A 108 5.58 2.96 6.47
N THR A 109 4.46 3.50 5.99
CA THR A 109 3.27 2.70 5.70
C THR A 109 2.57 3.21 4.45
N ALA A 110 2.13 2.25 3.61
CA ALA A 110 1.20 2.50 2.52
C ALA A 110 0.05 1.49 2.61
N VAL A 111 -1.17 2.00 2.67
CA VAL A 111 -2.39 1.20 2.81
C VAL A 111 -3.32 1.48 1.64
N LEU A 112 -3.58 0.47 0.83
CA LEU A 112 -4.61 0.48 -0.21
C LEU A 112 -5.95 0.12 0.42
N SER A 113 -6.99 0.90 0.13
CA SER A 113 -8.38 0.66 0.54
C SER A 113 -9.25 0.49 -0.70
N VAL A 114 -10.04 -0.57 -0.74
CA VAL A 114 -11.06 -0.85 -1.76
C VAL A 114 -12.37 -1.21 -1.09
N THR A 115 -13.50 -0.91 -1.72
CA THR A 115 -14.81 -1.23 -1.14
C THR A 115 -15.49 -2.32 -1.96
N VAL A 116 -15.73 -3.47 -1.33
CA VAL A 116 -16.51 -4.57 -1.91
C VAL A 116 -17.99 -4.19 -1.88
N ILE A 117 -18.59 -4.05 -3.06
CA ILE A 117 -20.02 -3.72 -3.27
C ILE A 117 -20.83 -5.00 -3.35
N THR A 118 -20.35 -5.96 -4.14
CA THR A 118 -20.95 -7.27 -4.26
C THR A 118 -19.93 -8.33 -3.86
N LYS A 119 -20.29 -9.11 -2.87
CA LYS A 119 -19.43 -10.20 -2.38
C LYS A 119 -19.51 -11.44 -3.27
N GLY A 120 -18.38 -12.10 -3.44
CA GLY A 120 -18.27 -13.50 -3.89
C GLY A 120 -17.83 -14.40 -2.73
N ASN A 121 -17.28 -15.56 -3.04
CA ASN A 121 -16.65 -16.44 -2.04
C ASN A 121 -15.14 -16.52 -2.29
N ASP A 122 -14.51 -15.38 -2.57
CA ASP A 122 -13.16 -15.33 -3.12
C ASP A 122 -12.19 -14.68 -2.14
N THR A 123 -10.95 -15.14 -2.20
CA THR A 123 -9.80 -14.37 -1.72
C THR A 123 -9.20 -13.62 -2.92
N ILE A 124 -9.09 -12.32 -2.77
CA ILE A 124 -8.51 -11.44 -3.79
C ILE A 124 -7.05 -11.22 -3.47
N SER A 125 -6.19 -11.57 -4.41
CA SER A 125 -4.75 -11.31 -4.34
C SER A 125 -4.41 -10.03 -5.07
N VAL A 126 -3.48 -9.26 -4.49
CA VAL A 126 -3.01 -7.96 -4.97
C VAL A 126 -1.58 -8.14 -5.47
N PHE A 127 -1.38 -8.07 -6.78
CA PHE A 127 -0.08 -8.25 -7.43
C PHE A 127 0.47 -6.92 -7.91
N PRO A 128 1.75 -6.58 -7.65
CA PRO A 128 2.32 -5.33 -8.12
C PRO A 128 2.50 -5.34 -9.64
N VAL A 129 2.12 -4.25 -10.30
CA VAL A 129 2.39 -4.00 -11.73
C VAL A 129 3.60 -3.08 -11.84
N THR A 130 4.59 -3.47 -12.64
CA THR A 130 5.85 -2.74 -12.79
C THR A 130 6.08 -2.19 -14.19
N SER A 131 5.14 -2.38 -15.10
CA SER A 131 5.14 -1.82 -16.45
C SER A 131 3.97 -0.87 -16.67
N SER A 132 4.11 0.03 -17.65
CA SER A 132 3.09 1.02 -17.97
C SER A 132 1.81 0.42 -18.52
N TRP A 133 0.67 0.99 -18.11
CA TRP A 133 -0.64 0.69 -18.66
C TRP A 133 -1.54 1.93 -18.58
N SER A 134 -2.66 1.90 -19.29
CA SER A 134 -3.67 2.96 -19.27
C SER A 134 -5.07 2.33 -19.21
N SER A 135 -5.93 2.89 -18.36
CA SER A 135 -7.32 2.45 -18.21
C SER A 135 -8.12 2.51 -19.52
N SER A 136 -7.80 3.46 -20.38
CA SER A 136 -8.50 3.66 -21.66
C SER A 136 -8.14 2.65 -22.74
N THR A 137 -7.02 1.90 -22.60
CA THR A 137 -6.50 1.01 -23.65
C THR A 137 -6.25 -0.41 -23.20
N LEU A 138 -6.14 -0.65 -21.88
CA LEU A 138 -5.89 -1.98 -21.36
C LEU A 138 -7.11 -2.87 -21.58
N ASN A 139 -6.88 -4.03 -22.16
CA ASN A 139 -7.86 -5.09 -22.38
C ASN A 139 -7.23 -6.44 -22.01
N TRP A 140 -7.99 -7.51 -22.05
CA TRP A 140 -7.51 -8.85 -21.68
C TRP A 140 -6.26 -9.29 -22.45
N ASN A 141 -6.25 -9.09 -23.78
CA ASN A 141 -5.09 -9.44 -24.61
C ASN A 141 -3.84 -8.65 -24.24
N GLY A 142 -4.01 -7.42 -23.77
CA GLY A 142 -2.91 -6.54 -23.35
C GLY A 142 -2.26 -6.95 -22.03
N VAL A 143 -2.94 -7.74 -21.19
CA VAL A 143 -2.39 -8.17 -19.89
C VAL A 143 -1.11 -8.97 -20.05
N SER A 144 -1.02 -9.81 -21.09
CA SER A 144 0.18 -10.61 -21.34
C SER A 144 1.43 -9.79 -21.66
N GLY A 145 1.26 -8.52 -22.03
CA GLY A 145 2.36 -7.56 -22.27
C GLY A 145 2.79 -6.81 -21.00
N LEU A 146 2.08 -6.96 -19.89
CA LEU A 146 2.42 -6.30 -18.63
C LEU A 146 3.45 -7.12 -17.85
N THR A 147 4.30 -6.40 -17.13
CA THR A 147 5.17 -7.01 -16.11
C THR A 147 4.44 -6.95 -14.78
N ILE A 148 3.97 -8.09 -14.31
CA ILE A 148 3.22 -8.26 -13.06
C ILE A 148 4.04 -9.17 -12.14
N GLY A 149 4.12 -8.82 -10.86
CA GLY A 149 4.83 -9.62 -9.87
C GLY A 149 4.25 -11.04 -9.77
N SER A 150 5.11 -12.03 -9.66
CA SER A 150 4.69 -13.44 -9.53
C SER A 150 4.15 -13.79 -8.15
N THR A 151 4.42 -12.93 -7.15
CA THR A 151 3.97 -13.11 -5.76
C THR A 151 3.05 -11.95 -5.40
N ALA A 152 1.91 -12.28 -4.82
CA ALA A 152 1.00 -11.27 -4.30
C ALA A 152 1.63 -10.53 -3.11
N THR A 153 1.58 -9.21 -3.12
CA THR A 153 2.01 -8.38 -1.99
C THR A 153 1.09 -8.55 -0.79
N ALA A 154 -0.21 -8.69 -1.06
CA ALA A 154 -1.23 -8.83 -0.02
C ALA A 154 -2.46 -9.55 -0.55
N THR A 155 -3.37 -9.89 0.35
CA THR A 155 -4.68 -10.46 0.01
C THR A 155 -5.77 -9.81 0.86
N PHE A 156 -6.99 -9.75 0.34
CA PHE A 156 -8.17 -9.37 1.12
C PHE A 156 -9.34 -10.32 0.83
N SER A 157 -10.34 -10.27 1.70
CA SER A 157 -11.54 -11.11 1.57
C SER A 157 -12.57 -10.47 0.66
N GLY A 158 -12.99 -11.17 -0.39
CA GLY A 158 -14.18 -10.84 -1.19
C GLY A 158 -15.49 -11.39 -0.61
N ASN A 159 -15.45 -12.03 0.57
CA ASN A 159 -16.60 -12.76 1.15
C ASN A 159 -17.56 -11.85 1.93
N SER A 160 -17.25 -10.58 2.11
CA SER A 160 -18.08 -9.59 2.79
C SER A 160 -18.07 -8.27 2.05
N THR A 161 -19.20 -7.57 2.07
CA THR A 161 -19.29 -6.19 1.57
C THR A 161 -18.64 -5.21 2.54
N GLY A 162 -18.24 -4.05 2.04
CA GLY A 162 -17.61 -2.98 2.81
C GLY A 162 -16.13 -2.80 2.47
N THR A 163 -15.51 -1.87 3.16
CA THR A 163 -14.12 -1.50 2.92
C THR A 163 -13.16 -2.58 3.37
N GLN A 164 -12.25 -2.95 2.48
CA GLN A 164 -11.12 -3.85 2.72
C GLN A 164 -9.84 -3.04 2.60
N THR A 165 -8.88 -3.30 3.48
CA THR A 165 -7.61 -2.60 3.51
C THR A 165 -6.45 -3.58 3.43
N VAL A 166 -5.42 -3.24 2.67
CA VAL A 166 -4.20 -4.04 2.55
C VAL A 166 -2.96 -3.16 2.60
N THR A 167 -1.90 -3.68 3.21
CA THR A 167 -0.61 -3.00 3.25
C THR A 167 0.16 -3.27 1.96
N VAL A 168 0.60 -2.18 1.31
CA VAL A 168 1.34 -2.21 0.04
C VAL A 168 2.64 -1.40 0.11
N THR A 169 3.21 -1.24 1.30
CA THR A 169 4.37 -0.40 1.58
C THR A 169 5.56 -0.74 0.69
N ALA A 170 5.91 -2.02 0.56
CA ALA A 170 7.06 -2.43 -0.24
C ALA A 170 6.93 -2.06 -1.73
N ASP A 171 5.72 -2.12 -2.28
CA ASP A 171 5.47 -1.77 -3.69
C ASP A 171 5.58 -0.26 -3.89
N VAL A 172 5.05 0.52 -2.94
CA VAL A 172 5.15 1.98 -2.97
C VAL A 172 6.59 2.45 -2.81
N ASP A 173 7.37 1.84 -1.91
CA ASP A 173 8.80 2.16 -1.74
C ASP A 173 9.59 1.88 -3.01
N ASN A 174 9.33 0.76 -3.66
CA ASN A 174 9.96 0.44 -4.95
C ASN A 174 9.54 1.45 -6.03
N ALA A 175 8.27 1.88 -6.03
CA ALA A 175 7.75 2.87 -6.95
C ALA A 175 8.37 4.26 -6.72
N ILE A 176 8.56 4.70 -5.48
CA ILE A 176 9.24 5.96 -5.13
C ILE A 176 10.67 5.94 -5.66
N LYS A 177 11.40 4.83 -5.49
CA LYS A 177 12.77 4.66 -5.99
C LYS A 177 12.87 4.66 -7.52
N SER A 178 11.88 4.08 -8.20
CA SER A 178 11.80 4.04 -9.67
C SER A 178 11.17 5.28 -10.30
N GLY A 179 10.54 6.14 -9.49
CA GLY A 179 9.85 7.35 -9.92
C GLY A 179 8.44 7.15 -10.46
N THR A 180 7.91 5.91 -10.46
CA THR A 180 6.58 5.62 -11.02
C THR A 180 5.88 4.48 -10.30
N LEU A 181 4.65 4.72 -9.83
CA LEU A 181 3.75 3.70 -9.33
C LEU A 181 2.81 3.25 -10.46
N TRP A 182 2.97 2.01 -10.92
CA TRP A 182 2.08 1.42 -11.91
C TRP A 182 0.90 0.68 -11.28
N GLY A 183 0.82 0.64 -9.95
CA GLY A 183 -0.29 0.09 -9.19
C GLY A 183 -0.33 -1.43 -9.12
N TRP A 184 -1.52 -1.98 -9.13
CA TRP A 184 -1.75 -3.39 -8.84
C TRP A 184 -2.78 -4.02 -9.75
N GLU A 185 -2.57 -5.32 -10.04
CA GLU A 185 -3.60 -6.25 -10.51
C GLU A 185 -4.28 -6.89 -9.30
N LEU A 186 -5.60 -6.88 -9.28
CA LEU A 186 -6.44 -7.56 -8.30
C LEU A 186 -7.08 -8.77 -8.99
N LYS A 187 -6.81 -9.96 -8.44
CA LYS A 187 -7.20 -11.24 -9.04
C LYS A 187 -7.76 -12.18 -8.00
N ALA A 188 -8.89 -12.78 -8.30
CA ALA A 188 -9.43 -13.85 -7.47
C ALA A 188 -8.58 -15.13 -7.65
N THR A 189 -8.19 -15.74 -6.55
CA THR A 189 -7.36 -16.96 -6.53
C THR A 189 -8.14 -18.21 -6.17
N SER A 190 -9.36 -18.05 -5.70
CA SER A 190 -10.27 -19.13 -5.31
C SER A 190 -11.71 -18.64 -5.40
N GLY A 191 -12.66 -19.55 -5.42
CA GLY A 191 -14.07 -19.21 -5.44
C GLY A 191 -14.74 -19.47 -6.77
N ALA A 192 -16.02 -19.12 -6.87
CA ALA A 192 -16.85 -19.37 -8.05
C ALA A 192 -17.74 -18.18 -8.44
N ALA A 193 -17.84 -17.16 -7.59
CA ALA A 193 -18.70 -16.01 -7.83
C ALA A 193 -17.87 -14.74 -7.97
N ALA A 194 -18.25 -13.85 -8.87
CA ALA A 194 -17.56 -12.59 -9.06
C ALA A 194 -17.67 -11.69 -7.82
N VAL A 195 -16.59 -10.99 -7.52
CA VAL A 195 -16.52 -9.88 -6.55
C VAL A 195 -16.58 -8.57 -7.34
N ILE A 196 -17.44 -7.66 -6.92
CA ILE A 196 -17.52 -6.31 -7.51
C ILE A 196 -17.04 -5.30 -6.48
N ILE A 197 -16.06 -4.49 -6.86
CA ILE A 197 -15.55 -3.38 -6.05
C ILE A 197 -15.90 -2.04 -6.70
N GLY A 198 -15.86 -0.97 -5.91
CA GLY A 198 -16.05 0.37 -6.44
C GLY A 198 -14.86 0.82 -7.28
N ALA A 199 -15.14 1.51 -8.38
CA ALA A 199 -14.15 2.17 -9.23
C ALA A 199 -13.96 3.65 -8.83
N ALA A 200 -12.96 4.32 -9.39
CA ALA A 200 -12.71 5.75 -9.20
C ALA A 200 -13.91 6.62 -9.62
N GLU A 201 -14.67 6.17 -10.60
CA GLU A 201 -15.87 6.81 -11.15
C GLU A 201 -17.15 6.46 -10.37
N ASN A 202 -17.05 5.67 -9.27
CA ASN A 202 -18.25 5.30 -8.50
C ASN A 202 -18.98 6.54 -7.98
N VAL A 203 -20.30 6.57 -8.15
CA VAL A 203 -21.15 7.70 -7.76
C VAL A 203 -21.11 7.94 -6.24
N THR A 204 -20.94 6.88 -5.46
CA THR A 204 -20.77 6.94 -4.00
C THR A 204 -19.29 7.08 -3.67
N ALA A 205 -18.87 8.26 -3.22
CA ALA A 205 -17.46 8.55 -2.96
C ALA A 205 -16.80 7.57 -1.96
N GLY A 206 -17.53 7.08 -0.98
CA GLY A 206 -17.00 6.10 -0.01
C GLY A 206 -16.73 4.71 -0.58
N ASN A 207 -17.19 4.43 -1.80
CA ASN A 207 -16.90 3.16 -2.48
C ASN A 207 -15.65 3.22 -3.35
N ARG A 208 -15.11 4.42 -3.58
CA ARG A 208 -13.97 4.63 -4.47
C ARG A 208 -12.67 4.11 -3.84
N PRO A 209 -11.73 3.60 -4.63
CA PRO A 209 -10.41 3.24 -4.13
C PRO A 209 -9.70 4.45 -3.52
N SER A 210 -8.94 4.20 -2.47
CA SER A 210 -8.07 5.22 -1.86
C SER A 210 -6.78 4.59 -1.35
N MET A 211 -5.74 5.40 -1.21
CA MET A 211 -4.47 4.99 -0.63
C MET A 211 -3.99 6.02 0.38
N THR A 212 -3.61 5.56 1.54
CA THR A 212 -3.01 6.40 2.59
C THR A 212 -1.54 6.04 2.72
N LEU A 213 -0.70 7.06 2.65
CA LEU A 213 0.74 6.96 2.82
C LEU A 213 1.12 7.74 4.08
N SER A 214 2.03 7.21 4.86
CA SER A 214 2.64 7.96 5.98
C SER A 214 4.13 7.73 6.02
N ASP A 215 4.84 8.76 6.41
CA ASP A 215 6.28 8.77 6.61
C ASP A 215 6.63 9.61 7.84
N GLU A 216 7.58 9.13 8.64
CA GLU A 216 8.11 9.83 9.80
C GLU A 216 9.42 10.53 9.40
N LYS A 217 9.42 11.86 9.50
CA LYS A 217 10.60 12.73 9.21
C LYS A 217 11.34 13.06 10.48
#